data_04aaa10e125a7dfc4dd6c65879024b53
#
_entry.id   04aaa10e125a7dfc4dd6c65879024b53
#
_cell.length_a   1.000
_cell.length_b   1.000
_cell.length_c   1.000
_cell.angle_alpha   90.00
_cell.angle_beta   90.00
_cell.angle_gamma   90.00
#
_symmetry.space_group_name_H-M   'P 1'
#
loop_
_entity.id
_entity.type
_entity.pdbx_description
1 polymer ?
#
loop_
_entity_poly.entity_id
_entity_poly.type
_entity_poly.pdbx_seq_one_letter_code
_entity_poly.pdbx_strand_id
1 'polypeptide(L)'
;MCAGRGLPLAALSALALALAGCGLGAGADPDAPVSLTVTRDFGTGEVLSLPGAEVSGEDTVLRVLQRNADVRTRYGGGFVQAINGVAGGRRDGRPVDWFIYVNGSLTDAGAGAVDVNGGDRIWWDHHDWGETPDVRAVVGSYPEPFVHGEGGKRLPVRVECADPKAKPCADVADKLLALDIPIGRSNISRSAADDTLRILVGPWRDLRGRDFESDAIDRGPKASGVFARFGDEGRELTVLDERGRAARTLGPATGLIAATRAKGRQPVWFVTGTDEQGVAAAARALDEGVLSNRFALAISDDLPVAVPAAAQKAERR
;
A
#
# COMPACT_ATOMS: atom_id res chain seq x y z
N MET A 1 16.11 -64.17 -58.73
CA MET A 1 14.71 -63.77 -58.65
C MET A 1 14.33 -63.70 -57.19
N CYS A 2 14.26 -62.54 -56.59
CA CYS A 2 13.46 -62.15 -55.43
C CYS A 2 13.80 -60.70 -55.09
N ALA A 3 12.83 -59.84 -55.39
CA ALA A 3 12.90 -58.41 -55.16
C ALA A 3 12.68 -58.09 -53.69
N GLY A 4 13.63 -57.38 -53.01
CA GLY A 4 13.48 -56.83 -51.71
C GLY A 4 12.98 -55.38 -51.79
N ARG A 5 11.77 -55.12 -51.30
CA ARG A 5 11.18 -53.80 -51.19
C ARG A 5 11.68 -53.16 -49.90
N GLY A 6 12.40 -52.04 -50.03
CA GLY A 6 12.74 -51.18 -48.89
C GLY A 6 11.57 -50.31 -48.47
N LEU A 7 11.23 -50.26 -47.17
CA LEU A 7 10.34 -49.29 -46.53
C LEU A 7 11.10 -47.98 -46.25
N PRO A 8 10.48 -46.82 -46.49
CA PRO A 8 11.07 -45.56 -46.02
C PRO A 8 10.76 -45.34 -44.55
N LEU A 9 11.80 -45.00 -43.78
CA LEU A 9 11.71 -44.50 -42.42
C LEU A 9 11.02 -43.13 -42.46
N ALA A 10 9.83 -43.06 -41.91
CA ALA A 10 9.16 -41.76 -41.63
C ALA A 10 9.81 -41.11 -40.40
N ALA A 11 10.48 -40.01 -40.63
CA ALA A 11 11.00 -39.15 -39.56
C ALA A 11 9.85 -38.46 -38.86
N LEU A 12 9.50 -38.86 -37.64
CA LEU A 12 8.61 -38.10 -36.73
C LEU A 12 9.38 -36.92 -36.19
N SER A 13 9.18 -35.72 -36.73
CA SER A 13 9.59 -34.47 -36.13
C SER A 13 8.65 -34.14 -34.98
N ALA A 14 9.05 -34.36 -33.76
CA ALA A 14 8.37 -33.90 -32.55
C ALA A 14 8.53 -32.37 -32.45
N LEU A 15 7.46 -31.65 -32.82
CA LEU A 15 7.34 -30.21 -32.61
C LEU A 15 7.08 -29.99 -31.11
N ALA A 16 8.14 -29.67 -30.34
CA ALA A 16 7.99 -29.22 -28.96
C ALA A 16 7.38 -27.82 -28.97
N LEU A 17 6.06 -27.71 -28.73
CA LEU A 17 5.42 -26.45 -28.36
C LEU A 17 5.98 -26.03 -27.00
N ALA A 18 6.89 -25.06 -27.00
CA ALA A 18 7.23 -24.30 -25.82
C ALA A 18 6.00 -23.45 -25.48
N LEU A 19 5.22 -23.87 -24.48
CA LEU A 19 4.25 -23.04 -23.79
C LEU A 19 5.04 -21.95 -23.09
N ALA A 20 5.25 -20.83 -23.77
CA ALA A 20 5.66 -19.59 -23.13
C ALA A 20 4.49 -19.16 -22.24
N GLY A 21 4.49 -19.63 -20.98
CA GLY A 21 3.63 -19.09 -19.95
C GLY A 21 3.96 -17.59 -19.81
N CYS A 22 3.01 -16.72 -20.14
CA CYS A 22 3.07 -15.31 -19.76
C CYS A 22 2.97 -15.21 -18.25
N GLY A 23 4.02 -15.61 -17.53
CA GLY A 23 4.21 -15.26 -16.11
C GLY A 23 4.73 -13.83 -16.05
N LEU A 24 4.19 -13.03 -15.17
CA LEU A 24 4.67 -11.68 -14.83
C LEU A 24 6.03 -11.79 -14.09
N GLY A 25 7.06 -12.27 -14.77
CA GLY A 25 8.41 -12.41 -14.24
C GLY A 25 8.59 -13.47 -13.13
N ALA A 26 9.83 -13.81 -12.83
CA ALA A 26 10.17 -14.60 -11.65
C ALA A 26 9.64 -13.87 -10.42
N GLY A 27 8.98 -14.56 -9.52
CA GLY A 27 8.61 -14.03 -8.21
C GLY A 27 9.83 -13.44 -7.48
N ALA A 28 9.58 -12.77 -6.35
CA ALA A 28 10.66 -12.24 -5.51
C ALA A 28 11.74 -13.31 -5.29
N ASP A 29 13.00 -12.88 -5.29
CA ASP A 29 14.10 -13.74 -4.84
C ASP A 29 13.82 -14.13 -3.38
N PRO A 30 13.63 -15.41 -3.07
CA PRO A 30 13.25 -15.83 -1.72
C PRO A 30 14.28 -15.46 -0.66
N ASP A 31 15.52 -15.23 -1.07
CA ASP A 31 16.64 -14.85 -0.19
C ASP A 31 16.89 -13.33 -0.16
N ALA A 32 16.09 -12.54 -0.90
CA ALA A 32 16.23 -11.09 -0.85
C ALA A 32 15.90 -10.56 0.55
N PRO A 33 16.73 -9.63 1.10
CA PRO A 33 16.47 -9.06 2.41
C PRO A 33 15.14 -8.30 2.44
N VAL A 34 14.49 -8.32 3.58
CA VAL A 34 13.24 -7.60 3.81
C VAL A 34 13.51 -6.32 4.60
N SER A 35 12.65 -5.31 4.47
CA SER A 35 12.69 -4.19 5.39
C SER A 35 11.79 -4.45 6.60
N LEU A 36 12.27 -4.09 7.80
CA LEU A 36 11.50 -4.12 9.04
C LEU A 36 11.47 -2.72 9.64
N THR A 37 10.28 -2.13 9.68
CA THR A 37 10.04 -0.82 10.30
C THR A 37 9.08 -0.97 11.47
N VAL A 38 9.38 -0.35 12.59
CA VAL A 38 8.52 -0.29 13.77
C VAL A 38 8.34 1.17 14.15
N THR A 39 7.10 1.65 14.15
CA THR A 39 6.76 3.03 14.46
C THR A 39 5.63 3.11 15.48
N ARG A 40 5.29 4.32 15.89
CA ARG A 40 4.11 4.63 16.69
C ARG A 40 3.46 5.91 16.19
N ASP A 41 2.21 6.11 16.61
CA ASP A 41 1.46 7.32 16.36
C ASP A 41 1.34 7.64 14.85
N PHE A 42 0.85 6.65 14.10
CA PHE A 42 0.63 6.75 12.63
C PHE A 42 1.92 7.08 11.87
N GLY A 43 3.01 6.37 12.21
CA GLY A 43 4.30 6.49 11.54
C GLY A 43 5.15 7.68 11.99
N THR A 44 4.69 8.52 12.93
CA THR A 44 5.41 9.74 13.31
C THR A 44 6.56 9.50 14.28
N GLY A 45 6.51 8.43 15.06
CA GLY A 45 7.54 8.09 16.05
C GLY A 45 8.25 6.79 15.67
N GLU A 46 9.50 6.86 15.20
CA GLU A 46 10.30 5.68 14.92
C GLU A 46 10.71 4.96 16.21
N VAL A 47 10.63 3.63 16.21
CA VAL A 47 11.06 2.72 17.27
C VAL A 47 12.22 1.84 16.79
N LEU A 48 12.15 1.38 15.54
CA LEU A 48 13.17 0.57 14.88
C LEU A 48 13.06 0.75 13.36
N SER A 49 14.20 0.81 12.67
CA SER A 49 14.26 0.82 11.22
C SER A 49 15.44 -0.04 10.75
N LEU A 50 15.14 -1.10 10.01
CA LEU A 50 16.10 -2.03 9.43
C LEU A 50 15.79 -2.20 7.95
N PRO A 51 16.57 -1.59 7.05
CA PRO A 51 16.31 -1.66 5.61
C PRO A 51 16.65 -3.02 4.98
N GLY A 52 17.34 -3.89 5.71
CA GLY A 52 17.79 -5.19 5.19
C GLY A 52 17.87 -6.23 6.32
N ALA A 53 16.72 -6.72 6.80
CA ALA A 53 16.68 -7.84 7.75
C ALA A 53 16.82 -9.16 6.98
N GLU A 54 17.66 -10.06 7.49
CA GLU A 54 17.82 -11.39 6.92
C GLU A 54 16.56 -12.23 7.14
N VAL A 55 16.19 -13.00 6.14
CA VAL A 55 15.08 -13.95 6.18
C VAL A 55 15.58 -15.36 5.84
N SER A 56 14.86 -16.35 6.32
CA SER A 56 15.03 -17.74 5.95
C SER A 56 13.70 -18.32 5.49
N GLY A 57 13.72 -19.29 4.59
CA GLY A 57 12.57 -19.76 3.81
C GLY A 57 11.29 -20.20 4.54
N GLU A 58 11.27 -20.17 5.87
CA GLU A 58 10.08 -20.45 6.69
C GLU A 58 9.83 -19.37 7.74
N ASP A 59 10.28 -18.13 7.48
CA ASP A 59 10.10 -17.05 8.41
C ASP A 59 8.67 -16.50 8.36
N THR A 60 8.19 -16.16 9.55
CA THR A 60 6.98 -15.39 9.71
C THR A 60 7.30 -13.97 10.15
N VAL A 61 6.39 -13.04 9.94
CA VAL A 61 6.52 -11.64 10.40
C VAL A 61 6.91 -11.58 11.87
N LEU A 62 6.37 -12.47 12.71
CA LEU A 62 6.73 -12.53 14.13
C LEU A 62 8.18 -12.98 14.35
N ARG A 63 8.66 -13.99 13.61
CA ARG A 63 10.04 -14.47 13.75
C ARG A 63 11.06 -13.42 13.34
N VAL A 64 10.80 -12.72 12.23
CA VAL A 64 11.64 -11.60 11.80
C VAL A 64 11.68 -10.51 12.87
N LEU A 65 10.53 -10.13 13.45
CA LEU A 65 10.47 -9.14 14.53
C LEU A 65 11.26 -9.61 15.77
N GLN A 66 11.07 -10.86 16.23
CA GLN A 66 11.71 -11.39 17.43
C GLN A 66 13.24 -11.52 17.34
N ARG A 67 13.78 -11.69 16.14
CA ARG A 67 15.25 -11.67 15.95
C ARG A 67 15.85 -10.26 16.07
N ASN A 68 15.04 -9.23 15.84
CA ASN A 68 15.52 -7.86 15.68
C ASN A 68 15.04 -6.89 16.77
N ALA A 69 14.13 -7.32 17.67
CA ALA A 69 13.55 -6.47 18.71
C ALA A 69 13.25 -7.25 20.00
N ASP A 70 13.14 -6.54 21.13
CA ASP A 70 12.58 -7.11 22.36
C ASP A 70 11.06 -7.21 22.22
N VAL A 71 10.54 -8.44 22.13
CA VAL A 71 9.12 -8.70 21.87
C VAL A 71 8.49 -9.48 22.99
N ARG A 72 7.43 -8.92 23.56
CA ARG A 72 6.56 -9.65 24.49
C ARG A 72 5.28 -10.05 23.80
N THR A 73 4.92 -11.32 23.91
CA THR A 73 3.72 -11.89 23.31
C THR A 73 2.74 -12.40 24.36
N ARG A 74 1.47 -12.59 23.97
CA ARG A 74 0.42 -13.25 24.76
C ARG A 74 -0.26 -14.33 23.91
N TYR A 75 -1.09 -15.14 24.57
CA TYR A 75 -1.90 -16.17 23.93
C TYR A 75 -1.10 -17.15 23.08
N GLY A 76 0.00 -17.69 23.65
CA GLY A 76 0.84 -18.67 22.96
C GLY A 76 1.65 -18.12 21.77
N GLY A 77 1.90 -16.80 21.74
CA GLY A 77 2.67 -16.17 20.66
C GLY A 77 1.80 -15.51 19.57
N GLY A 78 0.49 -15.72 19.57
CA GLY A 78 -0.41 -15.20 18.53
C GLY A 78 -0.64 -13.69 18.57
N PHE A 79 -0.32 -13.02 19.69
CA PHE A 79 -0.55 -11.60 19.90
C PHE A 79 0.71 -10.90 20.42
N VAL A 80 1.16 -9.87 19.74
CA VAL A 80 2.30 -9.03 20.18
C VAL A 80 1.79 -7.99 21.16
N GLN A 81 2.22 -8.11 22.42
CA GLN A 81 1.83 -7.22 23.51
C GLN A 81 2.71 -5.97 23.59
N ALA A 82 4.02 -6.11 23.34
CA ALA A 82 4.96 -5.00 23.37
C ALA A 82 6.15 -5.25 22.46
N ILE A 83 6.68 -4.16 21.89
CA ILE A 83 7.92 -4.13 21.11
C ILE A 83 8.81 -3.03 21.69
N ASN A 84 10.07 -3.38 22.04
CA ASN A 84 11.06 -2.46 22.61
C ASN A 84 10.49 -1.60 23.74
N GLY A 85 9.71 -2.22 24.63
CA GLY A 85 9.10 -1.54 25.79
C GLY A 85 7.81 -0.76 25.51
N VAL A 86 7.42 -0.53 24.26
CA VAL A 86 6.15 0.12 23.90
C VAL A 86 5.04 -0.94 23.92
N ALA A 87 4.06 -0.78 24.80
CA ALA A 87 3.01 -1.78 25.04
C ALA A 87 1.64 -1.33 24.53
N GLY A 88 0.90 -2.27 23.95
CA GLY A 88 -0.52 -2.13 23.66
C GLY A 88 -1.38 -2.08 24.94
N GLY A 89 -2.61 -1.60 24.80
CA GLY A 89 -3.55 -1.49 25.91
C GLY A 89 -4.37 -0.19 25.89
N ARG A 90 -4.14 0.69 26.83
CA ARG A 90 -4.79 2.01 26.89
C ARG A 90 -3.79 3.13 27.13
N ARG A 91 -3.94 4.22 26.37
CA ARG A 91 -3.21 5.47 26.55
C ARG A 91 -4.25 6.60 26.66
N ASP A 92 -4.25 7.31 27.80
CA ASP A 92 -5.26 8.35 28.12
C ASP A 92 -6.71 7.88 27.97
N GLY A 93 -6.97 6.64 28.43
CA GLY A 93 -8.30 6.00 28.35
C GLY A 93 -8.69 5.45 26.96
N ARG A 94 -7.88 5.63 25.94
CA ARG A 94 -8.12 5.19 24.56
C ARG A 94 -7.39 3.88 24.24
N PRO A 95 -7.98 3.00 23.44
CA PRO A 95 -7.34 1.75 23.07
C PRO A 95 -6.19 2.01 22.08
N VAL A 96 -5.02 1.46 22.38
CA VAL A 96 -3.84 1.49 21.50
C VAL A 96 -3.30 0.08 21.33
N ASP A 97 -2.87 -0.26 20.12
CA ASP A 97 -2.32 -1.58 19.85
C ASP A 97 -1.35 -1.57 18.68
N TRP A 98 -0.72 -2.72 18.42
CA TRP A 98 0.19 -2.96 17.31
C TRP A 98 -0.55 -3.47 16.09
N PHE A 99 -0.36 -2.79 14.97
CA PHE A 99 -0.89 -3.17 13.66
C PHE A 99 0.25 -3.56 12.73
N ILE A 100 -0.01 -4.55 11.87
CA ILE A 100 1.00 -5.15 11.01
C ILE A 100 0.62 -4.89 9.56
N TYR A 101 1.50 -4.23 8.84
CA TYR A 101 1.39 -4.04 7.40
C TYR A 101 2.50 -4.81 6.71
N VAL A 102 2.14 -5.60 5.71
CA VAL A 102 3.09 -6.20 4.77
C VAL A 102 2.80 -5.61 3.40
N ASN A 103 3.82 -5.03 2.79
CA ASN A 103 3.70 -4.35 1.50
C ASN A 103 2.58 -3.28 1.47
N GLY A 104 2.40 -2.57 2.59
CA GLY A 104 1.39 -1.52 2.73
C GLY A 104 -0.03 -1.99 2.99
N SER A 105 -0.26 -3.30 3.11
CA SER A 105 -1.55 -3.89 3.43
C SER A 105 -1.61 -4.40 4.86
N LEU A 106 -2.68 -4.04 5.60
CA LEU A 106 -2.96 -4.59 6.93
C LEU A 106 -3.17 -6.10 6.83
N THR A 107 -2.49 -6.87 7.68
CA THR A 107 -2.67 -8.31 7.72
C THR A 107 -3.98 -8.69 8.40
N ASP A 108 -4.70 -9.65 7.85
CA ASP A 108 -5.92 -10.21 8.47
C ASP A 108 -5.60 -11.37 9.43
N ALA A 109 -4.35 -11.85 9.46
CA ALA A 109 -3.87 -12.93 10.30
C ALA A 109 -2.88 -12.43 11.36
N GLY A 110 -2.75 -13.17 12.45
CA GLY A 110 -1.74 -12.86 13.47
C GLY A 110 -0.31 -13.05 12.95
N ALA A 111 0.63 -12.30 13.51
CA ALA A 111 2.03 -12.22 13.05
C ALA A 111 2.76 -13.56 12.87
N GLY A 112 2.39 -14.57 13.66
CA GLY A 112 2.95 -15.92 13.56
C GLY A 112 2.38 -16.79 12.43
N ALA A 113 1.36 -16.30 11.74
CA ALA A 113 0.70 -16.99 10.62
C ALA A 113 0.85 -16.24 9.30
N VAL A 114 1.61 -15.15 9.27
CA VAL A 114 1.93 -14.38 8.06
C VAL A 114 3.34 -14.75 7.62
N ASP A 115 3.44 -15.44 6.51
CA ASP A 115 4.72 -15.79 5.90
C ASP A 115 5.40 -14.55 5.32
N VAL A 116 6.72 -14.56 5.31
CA VAL A 116 7.56 -13.50 4.79
C VAL A 116 8.21 -13.95 3.49
N ASN A 117 8.17 -13.12 2.47
CA ASN A 117 8.82 -13.35 1.20
C ASN A 117 9.98 -12.37 1.01
N GLY A 118 11.00 -12.77 0.27
CA GLY A 118 12.12 -11.89 -0.02
C GLY A 118 11.65 -10.57 -0.66
N GLY A 119 12.20 -9.46 -0.20
CA GLY A 119 11.84 -8.12 -0.63
C GLY A 119 10.61 -7.52 0.04
N ASP A 120 9.89 -8.26 0.88
CA ASP A 120 8.73 -7.72 1.60
C ASP A 120 9.11 -6.51 2.49
N ARG A 121 8.19 -5.56 2.59
CA ARG A 121 8.26 -4.44 3.53
C ARG A 121 7.32 -4.69 4.70
N ILE A 122 7.91 -5.04 5.85
CA ILE A 122 7.20 -5.31 7.10
C ILE A 122 7.17 -4.04 7.91
N TRP A 123 5.98 -3.52 8.20
CA TRP A 123 5.82 -2.32 9.00
C TRP A 123 4.86 -2.58 10.16
N TRP A 124 5.36 -2.35 11.39
CA TRP A 124 4.57 -2.36 12.61
C TRP A 124 4.31 -0.93 13.05
N ASP A 125 3.07 -0.58 13.29
CA ASP A 125 2.74 0.72 13.87
C ASP A 125 1.85 0.58 15.10
N HIS A 126 2.20 1.30 16.16
CA HIS A 126 1.46 1.34 17.41
C HIS A 126 0.61 2.59 17.45
N HIS A 127 -0.71 2.46 17.24
CA HIS A 127 -1.59 3.61 17.22
C HIS A 127 -2.94 3.38 17.92
N ASP A 128 -3.65 4.48 18.11
CA ASP A 128 -5.01 4.53 18.62
C ASP A 128 -6.00 4.04 17.56
N TRP A 129 -6.82 3.06 17.91
CA TRP A 129 -7.81 2.48 17.00
C TRP A 129 -9.27 2.73 17.45
N GLY A 130 -9.49 3.57 18.47
CA GLY A 130 -10.82 3.76 19.05
C GLY A 130 -11.86 4.34 18.10
N GLU A 131 -11.45 5.23 17.18
CA GLU A 131 -12.36 5.85 16.22
C GLU A 131 -12.30 5.21 14.83
N THR A 132 -11.15 4.67 14.46
CA THR A 132 -10.92 4.04 13.14
C THR A 132 -10.24 2.70 13.38
N PRO A 133 -11.01 1.63 13.61
CA PRO A 133 -10.44 0.34 14.00
C PRO A 133 -9.62 -0.33 12.91
N ASP A 134 -9.90 -0.05 11.65
CA ASP A 134 -9.27 -0.69 10.51
C ASP A 134 -8.70 0.33 9.52
N VAL A 135 -7.39 0.59 9.58
CA VAL A 135 -6.66 1.24 8.49
C VAL A 135 -6.05 0.13 7.62
N ARG A 136 -6.75 -0.28 6.55
CA ARG A 136 -6.42 -1.49 5.82
C ARG A 136 -5.33 -1.35 4.78
N ALA A 137 -5.02 -0.14 4.35
CA ALA A 137 -3.92 0.14 3.43
C ALA A 137 -3.25 1.46 3.77
N VAL A 138 -1.93 1.51 3.56
CA VAL A 138 -1.08 2.67 3.82
C VAL A 138 -0.14 2.90 2.64
N VAL A 139 0.32 4.14 2.46
CA VAL A 139 1.23 4.48 1.34
C VAL A 139 2.70 4.41 1.72
N GLY A 140 3.01 4.25 3.00
CA GLY A 140 4.36 4.33 3.54
C GLY A 140 5.29 3.18 3.17
N SER A 141 4.75 2.15 2.55
CA SER A 141 5.54 1.04 2.01
C SER A 141 5.84 1.18 0.51
N TYR A 142 5.53 2.32 -0.11
CA TYR A 142 5.84 2.54 -1.53
C TYR A 142 7.34 2.23 -1.81
N PRO A 143 7.69 1.52 -2.91
CA PRO A 143 6.85 1.17 -4.06
C PRO A 143 5.99 -0.09 -3.90
N GLU A 144 5.93 -0.69 -2.70
CA GLU A 144 5.00 -1.80 -2.47
C GLU A 144 3.54 -1.32 -2.38
N PRO A 145 2.60 -2.17 -2.82
CA PRO A 145 2.70 -3.58 -3.25
C PRO A 145 3.01 -3.78 -4.75
N PHE A 146 3.43 -2.75 -5.47
CA PHE A 146 3.57 -2.80 -6.94
C PHE A 146 4.76 -3.62 -7.42
N VAL A 147 5.81 -3.77 -6.60
CA VAL A 147 7.05 -4.50 -6.94
C VAL A 147 6.92 -5.98 -6.61
N HIS A 148 6.64 -6.32 -5.35
CA HIS A 148 6.61 -7.72 -4.89
C HIS A 148 5.18 -8.26 -4.71
N GLY A 149 4.16 -7.38 -4.66
CA GLY A 149 2.76 -7.77 -4.53
C GLY A 149 2.36 -8.18 -3.12
N GLU A 150 1.47 -9.16 -2.99
CA GLU A 150 1.00 -9.70 -1.71
C GLU A 150 1.24 -11.20 -1.63
N GLY A 151 1.75 -11.69 -0.49
CA GLY A 151 2.02 -13.10 -0.25
C GLY A 151 2.97 -13.73 -1.28
N GLY A 152 4.02 -13.01 -1.69
CA GLY A 152 4.98 -13.44 -2.69
C GLY A 152 4.43 -13.48 -4.13
N LYS A 153 3.21 -12.98 -4.36
CA LYS A 153 2.57 -12.99 -5.67
C LYS A 153 2.50 -11.58 -6.26
N ARG A 154 3.27 -11.37 -7.33
CA ARG A 154 3.20 -10.13 -8.12
C ARG A 154 1.89 -10.07 -8.89
N LEU A 155 1.21 -8.93 -8.79
CA LEU A 155 -0.10 -8.70 -9.40
C LEU A 155 0.00 -7.74 -10.58
N PRO A 156 -0.91 -7.83 -11.59
CA PRO A 156 -1.04 -6.81 -12.62
C PRO A 156 -1.29 -5.43 -12.02
N VAL A 157 -0.64 -4.41 -12.56
CA VAL A 157 -0.80 -3.01 -12.12
C VAL A 157 -1.50 -2.21 -13.20
N ARG A 158 -2.50 -1.43 -12.80
CA ARG A 158 -3.25 -0.56 -13.70
C ARG A 158 -3.26 0.88 -13.18
N VAL A 159 -2.81 1.82 -14.02
CA VAL A 159 -2.96 3.25 -13.81
C VAL A 159 -4.22 3.70 -14.54
N GLU A 160 -5.24 4.06 -13.78
CA GLU A 160 -6.55 4.47 -14.29
C GLU A 160 -6.72 5.98 -14.10
N CYS A 161 -6.90 6.71 -15.19
CA CYS A 161 -6.87 8.15 -15.17
C CYS A 161 -8.23 8.76 -15.55
N ALA A 162 -8.60 9.85 -14.89
CA ALA A 162 -9.75 10.66 -15.30
C ALA A 162 -9.57 11.20 -16.72
N ASP A 163 -8.35 11.66 -17.03
CA ASP A 163 -7.89 11.95 -18.38
C ASP A 163 -6.56 11.22 -18.65
N PRO A 164 -6.55 10.16 -19.47
CA PRO A 164 -5.31 9.43 -19.81
C PRO A 164 -4.26 10.25 -20.56
N LYS A 165 -4.62 11.43 -21.09
CA LYS A 165 -3.70 12.34 -21.78
C LYS A 165 -3.10 13.38 -20.83
N ALA A 166 -3.64 13.53 -19.63
CA ALA A 166 -3.13 14.47 -18.65
C ALA A 166 -1.69 14.13 -18.22
N LYS A 167 -0.88 15.17 -18.05
CA LYS A 167 0.53 14.98 -17.64
C LYS A 167 0.68 14.19 -16.34
N PRO A 168 -0.08 14.42 -15.26
CA PRO A 168 0.05 13.63 -14.03
C PRO A 168 -0.18 12.12 -14.24
N CYS A 169 -1.06 11.74 -15.18
CA CYS A 169 -1.27 10.34 -15.54
C CYS A 169 0.00 9.71 -16.16
N ALA A 170 0.67 10.45 -17.05
CA ALA A 170 1.95 10.03 -17.62
C ALA A 170 3.04 9.96 -16.54
N ASP A 171 3.15 10.99 -15.71
CA ASP A 171 4.17 11.07 -14.65
C ASP A 171 4.07 9.88 -13.65
N VAL A 172 2.87 9.48 -13.25
CA VAL A 172 2.66 8.31 -12.39
C VAL A 172 3.05 7.02 -13.12
N ALA A 173 2.64 6.88 -14.38
CA ALA A 173 2.99 5.73 -15.21
C ALA A 173 4.51 5.59 -15.39
N ASP A 174 5.19 6.69 -15.72
CA ASP A 174 6.64 6.72 -15.95
C ASP A 174 7.43 6.37 -14.67
N LYS A 175 6.97 6.82 -13.49
CA LYS A 175 7.57 6.46 -12.20
C LYS A 175 7.51 4.97 -11.93
N LEU A 176 6.38 4.31 -12.23
CA LEU A 176 6.26 2.87 -12.05
C LEU A 176 7.08 2.09 -13.08
N LEU A 177 7.10 2.53 -14.34
CA LEU A 177 7.93 1.93 -15.38
C LEU A 177 9.43 2.05 -15.06
N ALA A 178 9.86 3.17 -14.45
CA ALA A 178 11.25 3.35 -13.99
C ALA A 178 11.67 2.39 -12.87
N LEU A 179 10.70 1.75 -12.21
CA LEU A 179 10.89 0.69 -11.20
C LEU A 179 10.71 -0.73 -11.78
N ASP A 180 10.75 -0.87 -13.11
CA ASP A 180 10.50 -2.13 -13.83
C ASP A 180 9.14 -2.78 -13.51
N ILE A 181 8.14 -1.95 -13.17
CA ILE A 181 6.78 -2.40 -12.94
C ILE A 181 5.98 -2.33 -14.25
N PRO A 182 5.59 -3.46 -14.85
CA PRO A 182 4.76 -3.45 -16.04
C PRO A 182 3.35 -2.97 -15.68
N ILE A 183 2.90 -1.92 -16.36
CA ILE A 183 1.60 -1.30 -16.11
C ILE A 183 0.69 -1.32 -17.33
N GLY A 184 -0.63 -1.40 -17.09
CA GLY A 184 -1.65 -1.02 -18.05
C GLY A 184 -2.15 0.40 -17.79
N ARG A 185 -2.44 1.18 -18.85
CA ARG A 185 -3.10 2.51 -18.71
C ARG A 185 -4.50 2.47 -19.29
N SER A 186 -5.47 3.06 -18.61
CA SER A 186 -6.86 3.12 -19.08
C SER A 186 -7.61 4.31 -18.48
N ASN A 187 -8.83 4.56 -18.98
CA ASN A 187 -9.80 5.35 -18.25
C ASN A 187 -10.24 4.61 -16.98
N ILE A 188 -10.79 5.36 -16.02
CA ILE A 188 -11.29 4.79 -14.76
C ILE A 188 -12.41 3.79 -15.08
N SER A 189 -12.28 2.59 -14.55
CA SER A 189 -13.26 1.51 -14.66
C SER A 189 -13.98 1.30 -13.32
N ARG A 190 -15.29 1.04 -13.36
CA ARG A 190 -16.07 0.67 -12.18
C ARG A 190 -15.80 -0.76 -11.69
N SER A 191 -15.31 -1.61 -12.55
CA SER A 191 -14.97 -3.01 -12.23
C SER A 191 -13.55 -3.31 -12.65
N ALA A 192 -12.71 -3.62 -11.69
CA ALA A 192 -11.42 -4.25 -11.92
C ALA A 192 -11.49 -5.72 -11.51
N ALA A 193 -10.64 -6.55 -12.09
CA ALA A 193 -10.42 -7.89 -11.59
C ALA A 193 -9.90 -7.84 -10.14
N ASP A 194 -10.33 -8.78 -9.31
CA ASP A 194 -10.00 -8.80 -7.89
C ASP A 194 -8.50 -9.02 -7.60
N ASP A 195 -7.75 -9.42 -8.63
CA ASP A 195 -6.30 -9.65 -8.60
C ASP A 195 -5.47 -8.52 -9.27
N THR A 196 -6.02 -7.33 -9.41
CA THR A 196 -5.36 -6.19 -10.05
C THR A 196 -5.13 -5.06 -9.05
N LEU A 197 -3.87 -4.59 -8.95
CA LEU A 197 -3.53 -3.38 -8.23
C LEU A 197 -3.88 -2.15 -9.06
N ARG A 198 -4.59 -1.19 -8.47
CA ARG A 198 -5.10 -0.01 -9.16
C ARG A 198 -4.54 1.26 -8.56
N ILE A 199 -4.18 2.21 -9.42
CA ILE A 199 -3.85 3.58 -9.05
C ILE A 199 -4.79 4.50 -9.84
N LEU A 200 -5.67 5.21 -9.15
CA LEU A 200 -6.58 6.17 -9.73
C LEU A 200 -5.96 7.56 -9.72
N VAL A 201 -5.88 8.19 -10.88
CA VAL A 201 -5.22 9.49 -11.08
C VAL A 201 -6.19 10.52 -11.65
N GLY A 202 -6.38 11.62 -10.94
CA GLY A 202 -7.24 12.71 -11.39
C GLY A 202 -7.75 13.60 -10.26
N PRO A 203 -8.35 14.76 -10.57
CA PRO A 203 -9.01 15.60 -9.57
C PRO A 203 -10.11 14.82 -8.84
N TRP A 204 -10.26 15.09 -7.54
CA TRP A 204 -11.23 14.34 -6.74
C TRP A 204 -12.66 14.38 -7.29
N ARG A 205 -13.09 15.53 -7.84
CA ARG A 205 -14.41 15.66 -8.47
C ARG A 205 -14.67 14.65 -9.58
N ASP A 206 -13.60 14.19 -10.27
CA ASP A 206 -13.70 13.25 -11.38
C ASP A 206 -13.53 11.80 -10.91
N LEU A 207 -12.98 11.56 -9.71
CA LEU A 207 -12.83 10.25 -9.08
C LEU A 207 -14.00 9.89 -8.17
N ARG A 208 -14.64 10.88 -7.57
CA ARG A 208 -15.78 10.71 -6.64
C ARG A 208 -16.90 9.90 -7.28
N GLY A 209 -17.40 8.87 -6.59
CA GLY A 209 -18.50 8.03 -7.05
C GLY A 209 -18.15 7.13 -8.23
N ARG A 210 -16.88 6.97 -8.56
CA ARG A 210 -16.47 6.11 -9.69
C ARG A 210 -16.37 4.64 -9.30
N ASP A 211 -16.02 4.37 -8.06
CA ASP A 211 -15.95 3.01 -7.55
C ASP A 211 -16.24 2.96 -6.03
N PHE A 212 -16.27 1.75 -5.47
CA PHE A 212 -16.55 1.52 -4.06
C PHE A 212 -15.51 2.18 -3.13
N GLU A 213 -14.26 2.21 -3.54
CA GLU A 213 -13.14 2.74 -2.75
C GLU A 213 -13.17 4.27 -2.68
N SER A 214 -13.53 4.96 -3.79
CA SER A 214 -13.75 6.41 -3.75
C SER A 214 -14.94 6.79 -2.86
N ASP A 215 -16.04 6.02 -2.91
CA ASP A 215 -17.18 6.19 -2.02
C ASP A 215 -16.79 5.95 -0.55
N ALA A 216 -15.86 5.04 -0.28
CA ALA A 216 -15.37 4.81 1.07
C ALA A 216 -14.62 6.04 1.63
N ILE A 217 -13.78 6.71 0.81
CA ILE A 217 -13.08 7.93 1.20
C ILE A 217 -14.07 9.06 1.52
N ASP A 218 -15.12 9.24 0.72
CA ASP A 218 -16.17 10.23 0.99
C ASP A 218 -16.91 9.97 2.32
N ARG A 219 -17.10 8.71 2.69
CA ARG A 219 -17.70 8.34 3.99
C ARG A 219 -16.75 8.58 5.18
N GLY A 220 -15.47 8.87 4.91
CA GLY A 220 -14.47 9.22 5.91
C GLY A 220 -13.69 8.05 6.49
N PRO A 221 -12.83 8.30 7.52
CA PRO A 221 -11.81 7.35 7.96
C PRO A 221 -12.34 6.01 8.48
N LYS A 222 -13.54 5.98 9.09
CA LYS A 222 -14.15 4.72 9.55
C LYS A 222 -14.45 3.74 8.41
N ALA A 223 -14.68 4.24 7.19
CA ALA A 223 -14.99 3.43 6.03
C ALA A 223 -13.75 3.14 5.16
N SER A 224 -12.80 4.07 5.11
CA SER A 224 -11.67 4.01 4.19
C SER A 224 -10.31 3.81 4.87
N GLY A 225 -10.18 4.13 6.16
CA GLY A 225 -8.87 4.27 6.82
C GLY A 225 -8.11 5.56 6.46
N VAL A 226 -8.66 6.41 5.58
CA VAL A 226 -8.02 7.65 5.13
C VAL A 226 -8.51 8.83 5.97
N PHE A 227 -7.61 9.48 6.71
CA PHE A 227 -7.92 10.61 7.58
C PHE A 227 -7.95 11.94 6.84
N ALA A 228 -8.68 11.96 5.73
CA ALA A 228 -8.91 13.15 4.91
C ALA A 228 -10.33 13.13 4.36
N ARG A 229 -10.87 14.30 4.09
CA ARG A 229 -12.20 14.48 3.50
C ARG A 229 -12.19 15.64 2.52
N PHE A 230 -12.66 15.39 1.32
CA PHE A 230 -12.89 16.46 0.35
C PHE A 230 -14.23 17.14 0.63
N GLY A 231 -14.27 18.46 0.41
CA GLY A 231 -15.52 19.23 0.42
C GLY A 231 -16.47 18.78 -0.70
N ASP A 232 -17.72 19.27 -0.68
CA ASP A 232 -18.78 18.81 -1.58
C ASP A 232 -18.43 18.98 -3.07
N GLU A 233 -17.75 20.06 -3.43
CA GLU A 233 -17.30 20.32 -4.80
C GLU A 233 -15.91 19.72 -5.11
N GLY A 234 -15.25 19.07 -4.14
CA GLY A 234 -13.92 18.51 -4.29
C GLY A 234 -12.79 19.53 -4.35
N ARG A 235 -13.07 20.81 -4.08
CA ARG A 235 -12.11 21.94 -4.22
C ARG A 235 -11.33 22.25 -2.96
N GLU A 236 -11.65 21.61 -1.87
CA GLU A 236 -10.97 21.71 -0.58
C GLU A 236 -10.71 20.33 -0.01
N LEU A 237 -9.61 20.19 0.72
CA LEU A 237 -9.24 18.98 1.43
C LEU A 237 -9.12 19.28 2.93
N THR A 238 -9.96 18.69 3.75
CA THR A 238 -9.83 18.72 5.20
C THR A 238 -9.00 17.52 5.64
N VAL A 239 -7.82 17.77 6.18
CA VAL A 239 -7.00 16.77 6.87
C VAL A 239 -7.55 16.59 8.29
N LEU A 240 -7.72 15.34 8.70
CA LEU A 240 -8.27 14.96 9.99
C LEU A 240 -7.13 14.53 10.94
N ASP A 241 -7.34 14.70 12.24
CA ASP A 241 -6.48 14.12 13.26
C ASP A 241 -6.78 12.61 13.46
N GLU A 242 -6.00 11.94 14.28
CA GLU A 242 -6.15 10.52 14.63
C GLU A 242 -7.55 10.16 15.19
N ARG A 243 -8.32 11.17 15.59
CA ARG A 243 -9.69 11.02 16.13
C ARG A 243 -10.76 11.31 15.09
N GLY A 244 -10.37 11.53 13.84
CA GLY A 244 -11.28 11.88 12.77
C GLY A 244 -11.85 13.30 12.86
N ARG A 245 -11.28 14.19 13.69
CA ARG A 245 -11.68 15.59 13.82
C ARG A 245 -10.91 16.44 12.81
N ALA A 246 -11.54 17.47 12.28
CA ALA A 246 -10.89 18.42 11.38
C ALA A 246 -9.68 19.07 12.09
N ALA A 247 -8.49 18.90 11.53
CA ALA A 247 -7.27 19.50 12.02
C ALA A 247 -6.86 20.71 11.15
N ARG A 248 -7.01 20.58 9.83
CA ARG A 248 -6.62 21.63 8.89
C ARG A 248 -7.42 21.49 7.58
N THR A 249 -7.93 22.59 7.05
CA THR A 249 -8.52 22.66 5.71
C THR A 249 -7.50 23.28 4.76
N LEU A 250 -7.27 22.60 3.64
CA LEU A 250 -6.35 22.98 2.58
C LEU A 250 -7.16 23.35 1.33
N GLY A 251 -6.77 24.43 0.68
CA GLY A 251 -7.49 25.01 -0.46
C GLY A 251 -7.08 24.43 -1.82
N PRO A 252 -7.20 25.24 -2.88
CA PRO A 252 -6.79 24.86 -4.23
C PRO A 252 -5.34 24.41 -4.33
N ALA A 253 -4.98 23.73 -5.41
CA ALA A 253 -3.65 23.15 -5.66
C ALA A 253 -3.19 22.15 -4.61
N THR A 254 -4.09 21.61 -3.78
CA THR A 254 -3.78 20.58 -2.79
C THR A 254 -3.88 19.20 -3.40
N GLY A 255 -2.79 18.42 -3.28
CA GLY A 255 -2.71 17.01 -3.67
C GLY A 255 -2.97 16.08 -2.48
N LEU A 256 -3.39 14.83 -2.79
CA LEU A 256 -3.51 13.73 -1.84
C LEU A 256 -3.00 12.44 -2.47
N ILE A 257 -2.10 11.75 -1.76
CA ILE A 257 -1.74 10.35 -2.02
C ILE A 257 -2.30 9.52 -0.87
N ALA A 258 -3.18 8.59 -1.18
CA ALA A 258 -3.81 7.73 -0.20
C ALA A 258 -4.02 6.33 -0.77
N ALA A 259 -4.15 5.34 0.10
CA ALA A 259 -4.57 4.00 -0.25
C ALA A 259 -5.74 3.57 0.64
N THR A 260 -6.67 2.81 0.10
CA THR A 260 -7.74 2.17 0.87
C THR A 260 -7.95 0.75 0.36
N ARG A 261 -8.53 -0.09 1.20
CA ARG A 261 -8.75 -1.51 0.89
C ARG A 261 -10.04 -2.00 1.51
N ALA A 262 -10.92 -2.57 0.71
CA ALA A 262 -12.03 -3.35 1.24
C ALA A 262 -11.51 -4.73 1.72
N LYS A 263 -12.17 -5.30 2.75
CA LYS A 263 -11.77 -6.61 3.28
C LYS A 263 -11.80 -7.68 2.18
N GLY A 264 -10.70 -8.44 2.07
CA GLY A 264 -10.56 -9.51 1.07
C GLY A 264 -10.33 -9.02 -0.37
N ARG A 265 -10.05 -7.72 -0.57
CA ARG A 265 -9.74 -7.16 -1.89
C ARG A 265 -8.33 -6.57 -1.92
N GLN A 266 -7.84 -6.26 -3.12
CA GLN A 266 -6.56 -5.56 -3.29
C GLN A 266 -6.69 -4.08 -2.92
N PRO A 267 -5.60 -3.43 -2.46
CA PRO A 267 -5.60 -2.01 -2.19
C PRO A 267 -5.78 -1.20 -3.49
N VAL A 268 -6.51 -0.12 -3.37
CA VAL A 268 -6.64 0.90 -4.42
C VAL A 268 -5.96 2.18 -3.96
N TRP A 269 -5.03 2.66 -4.78
CA TRP A 269 -4.30 3.88 -4.54
C TRP A 269 -4.94 5.06 -5.26
N PHE A 270 -4.83 6.22 -4.66
CA PHE A 270 -5.31 7.49 -5.19
C PHE A 270 -4.15 8.49 -5.27
N VAL A 271 -3.91 8.99 -6.47
CA VAL A 271 -3.07 10.17 -6.73
C VAL A 271 -4.00 11.25 -7.22
N THR A 272 -4.51 12.05 -6.30
CA THR A 272 -5.63 12.95 -6.53
C THR A 272 -5.37 14.35 -5.96
N GLY A 273 -6.32 15.25 -6.11
CA GLY A 273 -6.20 16.59 -5.59
C GLY A 273 -7.50 17.40 -5.74
N THR A 274 -7.49 18.60 -5.18
CA THR A 274 -8.58 19.55 -5.26
C THR A 274 -8.82 20.09 -6.68
N ASP A 275 -7.78 20.04 -7.51
CA ASP A 275 -7.73 20.45 -8.91
C ASP A 275 -6.57 19.78 -9.64
N GLU A 276 -6.35 20.14 -10.92
CA GLU A 276 -5.26 19.60 -11.75
C GLU A 276 -3.87 19.91 -11.17
N GLN A 277 -3.69 21.07 -10.52
CA GLN A 277 -2.40 21.44 -9.92
C GLN A 277 -2.13 20.57 -8.67
N GLY A 278 -3.16 20.30 -7.87
CA GLY A 278 -3.08 19.39 -6.75
C GLY A 278 -2.73 17.94 -7.20
N VAL A 279 -3.35 17.45 -8.28
CA VAL A 279 -2.99 16.14 -8.84
C VAL A 279 -1.53 16.13 -9.30
N ALA A 280 -1.06 17.18 -9.95
CA ALA A 280 0.33 17.29 -10.37
C ALA A 280 1.30 17.32 -9.17
N ALA A 281 0.93 17.99 -8.07
CA ALA A 281 1.71 17.99 -6.83
C ALA A 281 1.77 16.57 -6.21
N ALA A 282 0.64 15.86 -6.16
CA ALA A 282 0.60 14.48 -5.70
C ALA A 282 1.44 13.55 -6.59
N ALA A 283 1.34 13.65 -7.92
CA ALA A 283 2.13 12.85 -8.85
C ALA A 283 3.64 13.07 -8.67
N ARG A 284 4.08 14.32 -8.44
CA ARG A 284 5.49 14.62 -8.12
C ARG A 284 5.94 13.97 -6.81
N ALA A 285 5.09 14.00 -5.79
CA ALA A 285 5.37 13.48 -4.46
C ALA A 285 5.24 11.94 -4.34
N LEU A 286 4.84 11.24 -5.39
CA LEU A 286 4.85 9.77 -5.44
C LEU A 286 6.30 9.28 -5.52
N ASP A 287 6.94 9.16 -4.37
CA ASP A 287 8.35 8.86 -4.19
C ASP A 287 8.57 8.13 -2.87
N GLU A 288 9.48 7.17 -2.83
CA GLU A 288 9.74 6.32 -1.66
C GLU A 288 10.14 7.13 -0.42
N GLY A 289 11.08 8.06 -0.57
CA GLY A 289 11.56 8.87 0.55
C GLY A 289 10.48 9.82 1.09
N VAL A 290 9.64 10.35 0.19
CA VAL A 290 8.54 11.26 0.56
C VAL A 290 7.41 10.52 1.27
N LEU A 291 7.10 9.29 0.85
CA LEU A 291 6.01 8.49 1.40
C LEU A 291 6.41 7.65 2.61
N SER A 292 7.70 7.44 2.86
CA SER A 292 8.19 6.60 3.96
C SER A 292 7.47 6.87 5.28
N ASN A 293 6.96 5.82 5.92
CA ASN A 293 6.24 5.86 7.19
C ASN A 293 4.97 6.75 7.18
N ARG A 294 4.32 6.96 6.03
CA ARG A 294 3.08 7.73 5.93
C ARG A 294 1.88 6.81 5.76
N PHE A 295 0.82 7.09 6.49
CA PHE A 295 -0.47 6.41 6.29
C PHE A 295 -1.13 6.92 5.00
N ALA A 296 -1.16 8.23 4.83
CA ALA A 296 -1.45 8.94 3.60
C ALA A 296 -0.70 10.28 3.63
N LEU A 297 -0.65 10.99 2.52
CA LEU A 297 0.07 12.25 2.40
C LEU A 297 -0.75 13.27 1.63
N ALA A 298 -1.00 14.44 2.22
CA ALA A 298 -1.46 15.59 1.49
C ALA A 298 -0.26 16.48 1.12
N ILE A 299 -0.37 17.20 0.00
CA ILE A 299 0.64 18.15 -0.46
C ILE A 299 -0.05 19.49 -0.66
N SER A 300 0.39 20.53 0.06
CA SER A 300 -0.13 21.88 -0.06
C SER A 300 1.04 22.86 -0.11
N ASP A 301 1.02 23.80 -1.05
CA ASP A 301 2.12 24.73 -1.28
C ASP A 301 3.48 23.99 -1.48
N ASP A 302 3.45 22.89 -2.22
CA ASP A 302 4.58 21.95 -2.43
C ASP A 302 5.18 21.37 -1.14
N LEU A 303 4.51 21.51 0.01
CA LEU A 303 4.94 20.96 1.28
C LEU A 303 4.13 19.72 1.66
N PRO A 304 4.79 18.66 2.20
CA PRO A 304 4.11 17.46 2.66
C PRO A 304 3.36 17.71 3.98
N VAL A 305 2.11 17.26 4.03
CA VAL A 305 1.25 17.30 5.22
C VAL A 305 0.86 15.87 5.56
N ALA A 306 1.30 15.36 6.72
CA ALA A 306 0.99 14.01 7.16
C ALA A 306 -0.52 13.81 7.35
N VAL A 307 -1.03 12.64 6.96
CA VAL A 307 -2.42 12.22 7.13
C VAL A 307 -2.42 10.86 7.85
N PRO A 308 -2.95 10.76 9.10
CA PRO A 308 -3.61 11.81 9.88
C PRO A 308 -2.64 12.94 10.27
N ALA A 309 -3.19 14.12 10.52
CA ALA A 309 -2.44 15.19 11.14
C ALA A 309 -2.14 14.85 12.61
N ALA A 310 -0.97 15.27 13.09
CA ALA A 310 -0.68 15.15 14.51
C ALA A 310 -1.75 15.88 15.34
N ALA A 311 -2.23 15.25 16.42
CA ALA A 311 -3.18 15.87 17.31
C ALA A 311 -2.62 17.20 17.82
N GLN A 312 -3.35 18.30 17.62
CA GLN A 312 -2.97 19.56 18.26
C GLN A 312 -2.99 19.36 19.76
N LYS A 313 -1.84 19.53 20.40
CA LYS A 313 -1.80 19.60 21.86
C LYS A 313 -2.74 20.74 22.26
N ALA A 314 -3.80 20.39 22.99
CA ALA A 314 -4.63 21.42 23.63
C ALA A 314 -3.69 22.29 24.47
N GLU A 315 -3.51 23.55 24.10
CA GLU A 315 -2.89 24.52 24.98
C GLU A 315 -3.74 24.54 26.25
N ARG A 316 -3.18 24.03 27.34
CA ARG A 316 -3.81 24.19 28.66
C ARG A 316 -3.77 25.68 28.97
N ARG A 317 -4.92 26.32 28.84
CA ARG A 317 -5.15 27.63 29.44
C ARG A 317 -5.33 27.50 30.95
#